data_d89d6132de53f1da6cb4c6fac691fea6
#
_entry.id   d89d6132de53f1da6cb4c6fac691fea6
#
_cell.length_a   1.000
_cell.length_b   1.000
_cell.length_c   1.000
_cell.angle_alpha   90.00
_cell.angle_beta   90.00
_cell.angle_gamma   90.00
#
_symmetry.space_group_name_H-M   'P 1'
#
loop_
_entity.id
_entity.type
_entity.pdbx_description
1 polymer ?
#
loop_
_entity_poly.entity_id
_entity_poly.type
_entity_poly.pdbx_seq_one_letter_code
_entity_poly.pdbx_strand_id
1 'polypeptide(L)'
;DYRTGKSAIAYPDRIRANVHAQAFYGVLTAIFSNEKLSVEPDFAAEMALDITTIIEKHSQVDWTHNLTIHDRISQDIDDLFYRYQKERGLVLSFDVIDMIIENVKTVALRRFA
;
A
#
# COMPACT_ATOMS: atom_id res chain seq x y z
N ASP A 1 -28.02 0.90 -10.69
CA ASP A 1 -27.44 0.93 -10.21
C ASP A 1 -27.19 1.03 -9.83
N TYR A 2 -27.43 0.92 -9.93
CA TYR A 2 -26.91 0.98 -9.34
C TYR A 2 -26.47 1.01 -8.89
N ARG A 3 -26.63 0.95 -9.18
CA ARG A 3 -26.13 0.98 -8.68
C ARG A 3 -25.69 1.07 -8.10
N THR A 4 -26.05 1.34 -8.26
CA THR A 4 -25.47 1.52 -7.59
C THR A 4 -24.93 1.51 -7.10
N GLY A 5 -24.85 1.86 -6.97
CA GLY A 5 -24.23 2.10 -6.42
C GLY A 5 -23.54 1.99 -6.15
N LYS A 6 -23.46 2.03 -6.11
CA LYS A 6 -22.77 1.84 -5.92
C LYS A 6 -21.82 1.98 -5.95
N SER A 7 -21.90 2.78 -5.66
CA SER A 7 -20.77 2.93 -6.37
C SER A 7 -19.57 2.15 -6.00
N ALA A 8 -19.35 1.17 -6.54
CA ALA A 8 -18.24 0.32 -6.28
C ALA A 8 -16.95 0.96 -6.79
N ILE A 9 -15.89 0.94 -5.98
CA ILE A 9 -14.57 1.27 -6.46
C ILE A 9 -14.17 0.22 -7.48
N ALA A 10 -13.79 0.66 -8.67
CA ALA A 10 -13.32 -0.26 -9.70
C ALA A 10 -11.84 -0.57 -9.46
N TYR A 11 -11.53 -1.76 -9.03
CA TYR A 11 -10.14 -2.18 -8.82
C TYR A 11 -9.52 -2.66 -10.12
N PRO A 12 -8.23 -2.35 -10.36
CA PRO A 12 -7.51 -2.96 -11.47
C PRO A 12 -7.51 -4.48 -11.38
N ASP A 13 -7.43 -5.14 -12.54
CA ASP A 13 -7.53 -6.60 -12.62
C ASP A 13 -6.52 -7.33 -11.73
N ARG A 14 -5.31 -6.79 -11.59
CA ARG A 14 -4.26 -7.49 -10.84
C ARG A 14 -4.55 -7.61 -9.34
N ILE A 15 -5.47 -6.81 -8.79
CA ILE A 15 -5.83 -6.89 -7.37
C ILE A 15 -7.28 -7.28 -7.15
N ARG A 16 -8.01 -7.61 -8.20
CA ARG A 16 -9.45 -7.88 -8.10
C ARG A 16 -9.76 -9.04 -7.17
N ALA A 17 -8.88 -10.03 -7.08
CA ALA A 17 -9.08 -11.21 -6.24
C ALA A 17 -8.28 -11.14 -4.93
N ASN A 18 -7.61 -10.02 -4.63
CA ASN A 18 -6.75 -9.92 -3.44
C ASN A 18 -7.27 -8.81 -2.52
N VAL A 19 -8.03 -9.20 -1.49
CA VAL A 19 -8.68 -8.24 -0.59
C VAL A 19 -7.68 -7.41 0.21
N HIS A 20 -6.51 -7.97 0.55
CA HIS A 20 -5.49 -7.22 1.26
C HIS A 20 -4.87 -6.15 0.35
N ALA A 21 -4.57 -6.52 -0.90
CA ALA A 21 -4.06 -5.56 -1.87
C ALA A 21 -5.08 -4.47 -2.16
N GLN A 22 -6.37 -4.79 -2.19
CA GLN A 22 -7.43 -3.80 -2.35
C GLN A 22 -7.40 -2.77 -1.23
N ALA A 23 -7.19 -3.22 0.01
CA ALA A 23 -7.11 -2.31 1.16
C ALA A 23 -5.91 -1.36 1.03
N PHE A 24 -4.76 -1.87 0.64
CA PHE A 24 -3.57 -1.04 0.44
C PHE A 24 -3.71 -0.12 -0.76
N TYR A 25 -4.36 -0.60 -1.82
CA TYR A 25 -4.69 0.24 -2.98
C TYR A 25 -5.53 1.45 -2.55
N GLY A 26 -6.52 1.22 -1.67
CA GLY A 26 -7.34 2.30 -1.14
C GLY A 26 -6.51 3.34 -0.37
N VAL A 27 -5.55 2.87 0.45
CA VAL A 27 -4.63 3.76 1.17
C VAL A 27 -3.82 4.60 0.19
N LEU A 28 -3.22 3.94 -0.81
CA LEU A 28 -2.36 4.61 -1.78
C LEU A 28 -3.13 5.65 -2.58
N THR A 29 -4.28 5.28 -3.12
CA THR A 29 -5.06 6.19 -3.96
C THR A 29 -5.60 7.37 -3.17
N ALA A 30 -5.98 7.16 -1.91
CA ALA A 30 -6.44 8.25 -1.05
C ALA A 30 -5.29 9.25 -0.79
N ILE A 31 -4.09 8.76 -0.50
CA ILE A 31 -2.95 9.63 -0.26
C ILE A 31 -2.55 10.37 -1.53
N PHE A 32 -2.46 9.67 -2.66
CA PHE A 32 -2.10 10.31 -3.93
C PHE A 32 -3.12 11.38 -4.32
N SER A 33 -4.40 11.11 -4.13
CA SER A 33 -5.45 12.08 -4.42
C SER A 33 -5.33 13.31 -3.51
N ASN A 34 -5.10 13.10 -2.22
CA ASN A 34 -4.93 14.17 -1.24
C ASN A 34 -3.73 15.06 -1.57
N GLU A 35 -2.64 14.45 -2.01
CA GLU A 35 -1.41 15.16 -2.34
C GLU A 35 -1.39 15.63 -3.79
N LYS A 36 -2.50 15.44 -4.52
CA LYS A 36 -2.67 15.86 -5.92
C LYS A 36 -1.62 15.25 -6.84
N LEU A 37 -1.30 13.98 -6.57
CA LEU A 37 -0.35 13.22 -7.38
C LEU A 37 -1.08 12.36 -8.39
N SER A 38 -0.59 12.38 -9.63
CA SER A 38 -1.15 11.54 -10.69
C SER A 38 -0.36 10.25 -10.77
N VAL A 39 -0.97 9.15 -10.35
CA VAL A 39 -0.37 7.82 -10.43
C VAL A 39 -1.36 6.93 -11.17
N GLU A 40 -0.87 6.20 -12.18
CA GLU A 40 -1.70 5.29 -12.96
C GLU A 40 -2.34 4.26 -12.03
N PRO A 41 -3.64 3.96 -12.18
CA PRO A 41 -4.29 2.96 -11.33
C PRO A 41 -3.61 1.60 -11.34
N ASP A 42 -3.12 1.17 -12.50
CA ASP A 42 -2.42 -0.11 -12.60
C ASP A 42 -1.10 -0.11 -11.84
N PHE A 43 -0.38 1.02 -11.84
CA PHE A 43 0.84 1.15 -11.06
C PHE A 43 0.53 1.17 -9.55
N ALA A 44 -0.53 1.88 -9.14
CA ALA A 44 -0.96 1.85 -7.74
C ALA A 44 -1.33 0.43 -7.31
N ALA A 45 -1.95 -0.36 -8.20
CA ALA A 45 -2.26 -1.76 -7.93
C ALA A 45 -1.00 -2.60 -7.79
N GLU A 46 0.00 -2.36 -8.63
CA GLU A 46 1.30 -3.03 -8.52
C GLU A 46 1.96 -2.72 -7.18
N MET A 47 1.94 -1.45 -6.76
CA MET A 47 2.46 -1.04 -5.44
C MET A 47 1.72 -1.77 -4.33
N ALA A 48 0.40 -1.86 -4.43
CA ALA A 48 -0.43 -2.52 -3.42
C ALA A 48 -0.06 -4.00 -3.29
N LEU A 49 0.20 -4.68 -4.40
CA LEU A 49 0.64 -6.07 -4.39
C LEU A 49 2.03 -6.22 -3.77
N ASP A 50 2.95 -5.34 -4.11
CA ASP A 50 4.31 -5.37 -3.55
C ASP A 50 4.27 -5.12 -2.04
N ILE A 51 3.45 -4.17 -1.59
CA ILE A 51 3.26 -3.90 -0.17
C ILE A 51 2.65 -5.11 0.54
N THR A 52 1.64 -5.74 -0.08
CA THR A 52 1.02 -6.95 0.48
C THR A 52 2.07 -8.04 0.68
N THR A 53 2.94 -8.24 -0.30
CA THR A 53 4.01 -9.23 -0.21
C THR A 53 4.96 -8.93 0.95
N ILE A 54 5.31 -7.65 1.14
CA ILE A 54 6.16 -7.24 2.26
C ILE A 54 5.49 -7.56 3.60
N ILE A 55 4.22 -7.21 3.74
CA ILE A 55 3.49 -7.46 4.99
C ILE A 55 3.39 -8.95 5.26
N GLU A 56 3.05 -9.75 4.25
CA GLU A 56 2.95 -11.20 4.40
C GLU A 56 4.27 -11.84 4.82
N LYS A 57 5.37 -11.34 4.28
CA LYS A 57 6.70 -11.82 4.62
C LYS A 57 7.03 -11.61 6.10
N HIS A 58 6.56 -10.51 6.67
CA HIS A 58 6.90 -10.12 8.03
C HIS A 58 5.82 -10.42 9.07
N SER A 59 4.62 -10.85 8.64
CA SER A 59 3.52 -11.09 9.56
C SER A 59 3.62 -12.48 10.20
N GLN A 60 4.63 -12.64 11.04
CA GLN A 60 4.87 -13.85 11.82
C GLN A 60 4.10 -13.78 13.14
N VAL A 61 4.17 -14.87 13.93
CA VAL A 61 3.54 -14.88 15.25
C VAL A 61 4.08 -13.73 16.10
N ASP A 62 3.16 -13.01 16.75
CA ASP A 62 3.45 -11.89 17.64
C ASP A 62 4.13 -10.68 16.96
N TRP A 63 4.04 -10.60 15.62
CA TRP A 63 4.66 -9.48 14.90
C TRP A 63 4.04 -8.12 15.31
N THR A 64 2.78 -8.10 15.73
CA THR A 64 2.07 -6.87 16.04
C THR A 64 2.71 -6.11 17.21
N HIS A 65 3.41 -6.82 18.09
CA HIS A 65 4.08 -6.22 19.25
C HIS A 65 5.60 -6.18 19.09
N ASN A 66 6.11 -6.54 17.93
CA ASN A 66 7.55 -6.63 17.69
C ASN A 66 8.05 -5.41 16.91
N LEU A 67 8.60 -4.45 17.63
CA LEU A 67 9.07 -3.19 17.02
C LEU A 67 10.16 -3.42 15.97
N THR A 68 11.00 -4.43 16.16
CA THR A 68 12.02 -4.77 15.17
C THR A 68 11.39 -5.15 13.82
N ILE A 69 10.29 -5.92 13.87
CA ILE A 69 9.58 -6.29 12.65
C ILE A 69 8.90 -5.06 12.03
N HIS A 70 8.33 -4.18 12.84
CA HIS A 70 7.74 -2.94 12.34
C HIS A 70 8.79 -2.09 11.62
N ASP A 71 10.01 -2.00 12.17
CA ASP A 71 11.09 -1.27 11.53
C ASP A 71 11.50 -1.90 10.20
N ARG A 72 11.51 -3.23 10.14
CA ARG A 72 11.82 -3.94 8.89
C ARG A 72 10.76 -3.72 7.82
N ILE A 73 9.49 -3.70 8.22
CA ILE A 73 8.39 -3.38 7.29
C ILE A 73 8.59 -1.97 6.74
N SER A 74 8.86 -1.00 7.62
CA SER A 74 9.09 0.39 7.21
C SER A 74 10.27 0.49 6.25
N GLN A 75 11.37 -0.20 6.55
CA GLN A 75 12.56 -0.18 5.71
C GLN A 75 12.30 -0.82 4.35
N ASP A 76 11.59 -1.95 4.32
CA ASP A 76 11.28 -2.63 3.06
C ASP A 76 10.38 -1.78 2.17
N ILE A 77 9.42 -1.07 2.75
CA ILE A 77 8.56 -0.16 1.98
C ILE A 77 9.36 1.02 1.46
N ASP A 78 10.25 1.57 2.29
CA ASP A 78 11.13 2.67 1.90
C ASP A 78 12.02 2.25 0.71
N ASP A 79 12.61 1.07 0.80
CA ASP A 79 13.42 0.50 -0.28
C ASP A 79 12.60 0.29 -1.55
N LEU A 80 11.35 -0.13 -1.40
CA LEU A 80 10.43 -0.33 -2.53
C LEU A 80 10.22 0.98 -3.28
N PHE A 81 9.94 2.08 -2.56
CA PHE A 81 9.73 3.38 -3.21
C PHE A 81 11.01 3.95 -3.79
N TYR A 82 12.15 3.68 -3.17
CA TYR A 82 13.45 4.03 -3.76
C TYR A 82 13.65 3.32 -5.10
N ARG A 83 13.30 2.05 -5.18
CA ARG A 83 13.38 1.29 -6.43
C ARG A 83 12.44 1.87 -7.49
N TYR A 84 11.22 2.23 -7.12
CA TYR A 84 10.29 2.86 -8.06
C TYR A 84 10.82 4.20 -8.56
N GLN A 85 11.47 4.97 -7.70
CA GLN A 85 12.08 6.23 -8.10
C GLN A 85 13.13 6.00 -9.18
N LYS A 86 13.97 4.99 -8.99
CA LYS A 86 15.04 4.69 -9.94
C LYS A 86 14.54 4.03 -11.22
N GLU A 87 13.62 3.10 -11.11
CA GLU A 87 13.19 2.28 -12.25
C GLU A 87 11.98 2.84 -12.98
N ARG A 88 11.12 3.54 -12.29
CA ARG A 88 9.85 4.01 -12.85
C ARG A 88 9.73 5.53 -12.85
N GLY A 89 10.69 6.23 -12.31
CA GLY A 89 10.66 7.69 -12.27
C GLY A 89 9.63 8.27 -11.30
N LEU A 90 9.14 7.46 -10.37
CA LEU A 90 8.16 7.93 -9.37
C LEU A 90 8.88 8.73 -8.29
N VAL A 91 8.62 10.03 -8.21
CA VAL A 91 9.24 10.91 -7.22
C VAL A 91 8.21 11.29 -6.17
N LEU A 92 8.43 10.83 -4.93
CA LEU A 92 7.58 11.17 -3.80
C LEU A 92 8.43 11.82 -2.72
N SER A 93 7.86 12.80 -2.00
CA SER A 93 8.55 13.40 -0.86
C SER A 93 8.64 12.41 0.30
N PHE A 94 9.57 12.65 1.21
CA PHE A 94 9.67 11.83 2.42
C PHE A 94 8.37 11.85 3.22
N ASP A 95 7.70 13.00 3.29
CA ASP A 95 6.44 13.13 4.03
C ASP A 95 5.36 12.21 3.45
N VAL A 96 5.27 12.12 2.13
CA VAL A 96 4.30 11.24 1.46
C VAL A 96 4.65 9.78 1.71
N ILE A 97 5.92 9.41 1.60
CA ILE A 97 6.36 8.04 1.86
C ILE A 97 6.06 7.65 3.31
N ASP A 98 6.37 8.52 4.26
CA ASP A 98 6.08 8.27 5.69
C ASP A 98 4.58 8.10 5.93
N MET A 99 3.76 8.91 5.27
CA MET A 99 2.30 8.81 5.35
C MET A 99 1.82 7.45 4.87
N ILE A 100 2.37 6.98 3.75
CA ILE A 100 2.05 5.67 3.20
C ILE A 100 2.45 4.58 4.19
N ILE A 101 3.68 4.64 4.71
CA ILE A 101 4.20 3.62 5.65
C ILE A 101 3.30 3.54 6.88
N GLU A 102 2.98 4.68 7.49
CA GLU A 102 2.17 4.68 8.72
C GLU A 102 0.75 4.15 8.47
N ASN A 103 0.14 4.53 7.36
CA ASN A 103 -1.20 4.04 7.04
C ASN A 103 -1.19 2.57 6.67
N VAL A 104 -0.18 2.11 5.96
CA VAL A 104 -0.02 0.69 5.62
C VAL A 104 0.13 -0.13 6.89
N LYS A 105 0.95 0.31 7.85
CA LYS A 105 1.12 -0.41 9.12
C LYS A 105 -0.18 -0.47 9.90
N THR A 106 -0.94 0.62 9.93
CA THR A 106 -2.23 0.65 10.61
C THR A 106 -3.20 -0.38 10.02
N VAL A 107 -3.28 -0.44 8.70
CA VAL A 107 -4.15 -1.40 8.01
C VAL A 107 -3.66 -2.83 8.25
N ALA A 108 -2.34 -3.03 8.18
CA ALA A 108 -1.74 -4.36 8.38
C ALA A 108 -2.02 -4.89 9.79
N LEU A 109 -1.93 -4.03 10.80
CA LEU A 109 -2.22 -4.41 12.19
C LEU A 109 -3.66 -4.89 12.37
N ARG A 110 -4.59 -4.39 11.56
CA ARG A 110 -5.98 -4.83 11.61
C ARG A 110 -6.22 -6.12 10.84
N ARG A 111 -5.51 -6.31 9.73
CA ARG A 111 -5.84 -7.39 8.79
C ARG A 111 -4.98 -8.64 8.98
N PHE A 112 -3.76 -8.47 9.50
CA PHE A 112 -2.80 -9.58 9.61
C PHE A 112 -2.49 -9.93 11.05
N ALA A 113 -3.17 -9.31 12.00
CA ALA A 113 -2.96 -9.58 13.42
C ALA A 113 -3.55 -10.94 13.84
#